data_bfb8359c930907f6b833fe68388efe1a
#
_entry.id   bfb8359c930907f6b833fe68388efe1a
#
_cell.length_a   1.000
_cell.length_b   1.000
_cell.length_c   1.000
_cell.angle_alpha   90.00
_cell.angle_beta   90.00
_cell.angle_gamma   90.00
#
_symmetry.space_group_name_H-M   'P 1'
#
loop_
_entity.id
_entity.type
_entity.pdbx_description
1 polymer ?
#
loop_
_entity_poly.entity_id
_entity_poly.type
_entity_poly.pdbx_seq_one_letter_code
_entity_poly.pdbx_strand_id
1 'polypeptide(L)'
;MGLDKLQENAVVRIIDDDDSMRKSWRFLIEGEGWATKCYSSALRFLEEDDRSVLGCAILDVRMPDMSGIELQRVMMLQKNGLPIIFVSGHGDIDMAVQALKDGAMDFLPKPVSADRLLAAIEKAVAKDVERRQQTQLIDTLTAREKMVAKKVARGLLNKQIADELQISEKTVQVHRGAVCRKLGVKSAVGVASILSILHEEDSSSEDIR
;
A
#
# COMPACT_ATOMS: atom_id res chain seq x y z
N MET A 1 13.65 -11.74 0.43
CA MET A 1 12.77 -12.89 0.75
C MET A 1 12.60 -13.64 -0.57
N GLY A 2 12.79 -14.97 -0.63
CA GLY A 2 12.62 -15.73 -1.89
C GLY A 2 11.17 -15.72 -2.35
N LEU A 3 10.91 -15.91 -3.65
CA LEU A 3 9.59 -15.91 -4.27
C LEU A 3 8.64 -16.91 -3.57
N ASP A 4 9.13 -18.11 -3.28
CA ASP A 4 8.34 -19.15 -2.59
C ASP A 4 7.73 -18.69 -1.27
N LYS A 5 8.50 -17.92 -0.47
CA LYS A 5 7.99 -17.36 0.81
C LYS A 5 6.97 -16.24 0.64
N LEU A 6 7.00 -15.52 -0.49
CA LEU A 6 5.97 -14.53 -0.81
C LEU A 6 4.66 -15.24 -1.16
N GLN A 7 4.75 -16.30 -1.96
CA GLN A 7 3.61 -17.10 -2.43
C GLN A 7 2.87 -17.82 -1.30
N GLU A 8 3.61 -18.39 -0.34
CA GLU A 8 3.02 -19.13 0.80
C GLU A 8 2.07 -18.30 1.67
N ASN A 9 2.27 -16.97 1.75
CA ASN A 9 1.57 -16.12 2.70
C ASN A 9 0.72 -15.03 2.04
N ALA A 10 0.74 -14.89 0.73
CA ALA A 10 0.05 -13.84 0.00
C ALA A 10 -1.16 -14.36 -0.76
N VAL A 11 -2.20 -13.52 -0.81
CA VAL A 11 -3.39 -13.78 -1.62
C VAL A 11 -3.53 -12.69 -2.68
N VAL A 12 -3.66 -13.11 -3.94
CA VAL A 12 -3.98 -12.21 -5.06
C VAL A 12 -5.49 -12.10 -5.18
N ARG A 13 -6.03 -10.91 -4.94
CA ARG A 13 -7.46 -10.62 -5.10
C ARG A 13 -7.74 -10.30 -6.56
N ILE A 14 -8.73 -10.94 -7.15
CA ILE A 14 -9.16 -10.73 -8.54
C ILE A 14 -10.55 -10.12 -8.49
N ILE A 15 -10.67 -8.85 -8.85
CA ILE A 15 -11.92 -8.09 -8.82
C ILE A 15 -12.27 -7.69 -10.27
N ASP A 16 -13.25 -8.35 -10.87
CA ASP A 16 -13.69 -8.17 -12.24
C ASP A 16 -15.15 -8.69 -12.32
N ASP A 17 -16.05 -8.05 -13.03
CA ASP A 17 -17.44 -8.50 -13.16
C ASP A 17 -17.61 -9.66 -14.15
N ASP A 18 -16.68 -9.84 -15.08
CA ASP A 18 -16.66 -10.95 -16.04
C ASP A 18 -16.16 -12.24 -15.38
N ASP A 19 -17.05 -13.23 -15.24
CA ASP A 19 -16.76 -14.54 -14.66
C ASP A 19 -15.69 -15.32 -15.46
N SER A 20 -15.69 -15.19 -16.79
CA SER A 20 -14.71 -15.84 -17.66
C SER A 20 -13.31 -15.27 -17.45
N MET A 21 -13.22 -13.94 -17.29
CA MET A 21 -11.95 -13.27 -16.97
C MET A 21 -11.43 -13.67 -15.61
N ARG A 22 -12.30 -13.67 -14.57
CA ARG A 22 -11.89 -14.13 -13.23
C ARG A 22 -11.36 -15.55 -13.23
N LYS A 23 -12.04 -16.48 -13.95
CA LYS A 23 -11.59 -17.88 -14.09
C LYS A 23 -10.25 -17.99 -14.81
N SER A 24 -10.06 -17.22 -15.87
CA SER A 24 -8.81 -17.22 -16.65
C SER A 24 -7.62 -16.71 -15.81
N TRP A 25 -7.79 -15.58 -15.12
CA TRP A 25 -6.76 -15.04 -14.24
C TRP A 25 -6.47 -15.98 -13.06
N ARG A 26 -7.51 -16.51 -12.45
CA ARG A 26 -7.36 -17.49 -11.38
C ARG A 26 -6.53 -18.69 -11.83
N PHE A 27 -6.88 -19.30 -12.95
CA PHE A 27 -6.17 -20.46 -13.49
C PHE A 27 -4.68 -20.15 -13.73
N LEU A 28 -4.39 -19.01 -14.37
CA LEU A 28 -3.02 -18.58 -14.62
C LEU A 28 -2.23 -18.37 -13.32
N ILE A 29 -2.79 -17.64 -12.39
CA ILE A 29 -2.11 -17.19 -11.16
C ILE A 29 -1.91 -18.37 -10.20
N GLU A 30 -2.91 -19.24 -10.06
CA GLU A 30 -2.80 -20.46 -9.24
C GLU A 30 -1.84 -21.46 -9.87
N GLY A 31 -1.76 -21.53 -11.20
CA GLY A 31 -0.78 -22.36 -11.92
C GLY A 31 0.67 -21.98 -11.63
N GLU A 32 0.91 -20.72 -11.26
CA GLU A 32 2.23 -20.21 -10.88
C GLU A 32 2.46 -20.20 -9.35
N GLY A 33 1.59 -20.87 -8.58
CA GLY A 33 1.76 -21.09 -7.15
C GLY A 33 1.23 -19.98 -6.23
N TRP A 34 0.50 -18.99 -6.74
CA TRP A 34 -0.13 -17.96 -5.92
C TRP A 34 -1.53 -18.38 -5.46
N ALA A 35 -1.86 -18.15 -4.19
CA ALA A 35 -3.24 -18.24 -3.73
C ALA A 35 -4.08 -17.09 -4.26
N THR A 36 -5.34 -17.37 -4.66
CA THR A 36 -6.25 -16.34 -5.18
C THR A 36 -7.55 -16.25 -4.41
N LYS A 37 -8.18 -15.06 -4.43
CA LYS A 37 -9.56 -14.84 -4.00
C LYS A 37 -10.26 -13.96 -5.02
N CYS A 38 -11.42 -14.42 -5.52
CA CYS A 38 -12.16 -13.77 -6.59
C CYS A 38 -13.39 -13.04 -6.05
N TYR A 39 -13.63 -11.84 -6.58
CA TYR A 39 -14.80 -11.02 -6.27
C TYR A 39 -15.47 -10.56 -7.56
N SER A 40 -16.78 -10.69 -7.65
CA SER A 40 -17.56 -10.32 -8.84
C SER A 40 -17.93 -8.84 -8.89
N SER A 41 -17.60 -8.07 -7.85
CA SER A 41 -17.83 -6.63 -7.81
C SER A 41 -16.96 -5.95 -6.75
N ALA A 42 -16.80 -4.65 -6.87
CA ALA A 42 -16.14 -3.80 -5.89
C ALA A 42 -16.80 -3.86 -4.50
N LEU A 43 -18.15 -3.90 -4.46
CA LEU A 43 -18.89 -3.97 -3.21
C LEU A 43 -18.62 -5.26 -2.45
N ARG A 44 -18.64 -6.41 -3.16
CA ARG A 44 -18.28 -7.70 -2.53
C ARG A 44 -16.87 -7.71 -1.98
N PHE A 45 -15.91 -7.13 -2.71
CA PHE A 45 -14.55 -7.00 -2.19
C PHE A 45 -14.50 -6.18 -0.90
N LEU A 46 -15.19 -5.04 -0.85
CA LEU A 46 -15.22 -4.19 0.35
C LEU A 46 -15.84 -4.87 1.57
N GLU A 47 -16.84 -5.73 1.35
CA GLU A 47 -17.59 -6.43 2.40
C GLU A 47 -16.88 -7.72 2.88
N GLU A 48 -16.26 -8.47 1.96
CA GLU A 48 -15.84 -9.86 2.21
C GLU A 48 -14.32 -10.01 2.33
N ASP A 49 -13.49 -8.99 1.96
CA ASP A 49 -12.04 -9.13 1.99
C ASP A 49 -11.47 -8.97 3.38
N ASP A 50 -10.53 -9.85 3.70
CA ASP A 50 -9.73 -9.74 4.92
C ASP A 50 -8.45 -8.92 4.64
N ARG A 51 -8.47 -7.66 5.09
CA ARG A 51 -7.36 -6.70 4.94
C ARG A 51 -6.10 -7.10 5.72
N SER A 52 -6.22 -8.03 6.67
CA SER A 52 -5.06 -8.52 7.44
C SER A 52 -4.17 -9.44 6.62
N VAL A 53 -4.71 -10.08 5.57
CA VAL A 53 -3.98 -11.00 4.71
C VAL A 53 -3.14 -10.24 3.69
N LEU A 54 -1.84 -10.57 3.66
CA LEU A 54 -0.85 -10.04 2.71
C LEU A 54 -1.26 -10.29 1.26
N GLY A 55 -0.91 -9.38 0.34
CA GLY A 55 -1.06 -9.62 -1.09
C GLY A 55 -1.22 -8.36 -1.94
N CYS A 56 -1.98 -8.50 -3.04
CA CYS A 56 -2.34 -7.40 -3.92
C CYS A 56 -3.73 -7.60 -4.52
N ALA A 57 -4.26 -6.59 -5.21
CA ALA A 57 -5.49 -6.64 -5.96
C ALA A 57 -5.23 -6.46 -7.46
N ILE A 58 -5.76 -7.35 -8.28
CA ILE A 58 -5.96 -7.17 -9.72
C ILE A 58 -7.38 -6.67 -9.88
N LEU A 59 -7.53 -5.50 -10.49
CA LEU A 59 -8.78 -4.76 -10.50
C LEU A 59 -9.15 -4.34 -11.91
N ASP A 60 -10.31 -4.78 -12.37
CA ASP A 60 -10.87 -4.21 -13.61
C ASP A 60 -11.34 -2.78 -13.37
N VAL A 61 -11.17 -1.95 -14.37
CA VAL A 61 -11.58 -0.54 -14.30
C VAL A 61 -13.08 -0.38 -14.44
N ARG A 62 -13.71 -1.16 -15.35
CA ARG A 62 -15.11 -1.00 -15.68
C ARG A 62 -15.94 -2.13 -15.07
N MET A 63 -16.57 -1.83 -13.96
CA MET A 63 -17.50 -2.74 -13.30
C MET A 63 -18.85 -2.04 -13.06
N PRO A 64 -19.97 -2.77 -13.04
CA PRO A 64 -21.26 -2.22 -12.63
C PRO A 64 -21.23 -1.67 -11.19
N ASP A 65 -22.10 -0.75 -10.89
CA ASP A 65 -22.34 -0.13 -9.57
C ASP A 65 -21.18 0.71 -9.02
N MET A 66 -19.96 0.19 -9.05
CA MET A 66 -18.75 0.88 -8.61
C MET A 66 -17.57 0.49 -9.52
N SER A 67 -17.00 1.46 -10.22
CA SER A 67 -15.81 1.28 -11.04
C SER A 67 -14.56 0.97 -10.19
N GLY A 68 -13.53 0.37 -10.82
CA GLY A 68 -12.26 0.12 -10.13
C GLY A 68 -11.59 1.39 -9.62
N ILE A 69 -11.72 2.51 -10.35
CA ILE A 69 -11.19 3.81 -9.91
C ILE A 69 -11.91 4.33 -8.67
N GLU A 70 -13.24 4.18 -8.60
CA GLU A 70 -14.00 4.54 -7.41
C GLU A 70 -13.63 3.64 -6.23
N LEU A 71 -13.44 2.33 -6.47
CA LEU A 71 -12.96 1.41 -5.45
C LEU A 71 -11.59 1.83 -4.91
N GLN A 72 -10.64 2.19 -5.78
CA GLN A 72 -9.34 2.71 -5.35
C GLN A 72 -9.49 3.90 -4.42
N ARG A 73 -10.35 4.89 -4.76
CA ARG A 73 -10.62 6.05 -3.91
C ARG A 73 -11.19 5.67 -2.55
N VAL A 74 -12.17 4.74 -2.54
CA VAL A 74 -12.73 4.23 -1.28
C VAL A 74 -11.67 3.54 -0.43
N MET A 75 -10.80 2.73 -1.04
CA MET A 75 -9.68 2.09 -0.35
C MET A 75 -8.71 3.10 0.24
N MET A 76 -8.37 4.17 -0.49
CA MET A 76 -7.55 5.27 0.01
C MET A 76 -8.18 5.96 1.24
N LEU A 77 -9.46 6.33 1.15
CA LEU A 77 -10.20 6.94 2.28
C LEU A 77 -10.25 6.03 3.51
N GLN A 78 -10.33 4.74 3.31
CA GLN A 78 -10.33 3.72 4.37
C GLN A 78 -8.92 3.36 4.85
N LYS A 79 -7.86 4.01 4.33
CA LYS A 79 -6.45 3.69 4.62
C LYS A 79 -6.11 2.21 4.38
N ASN A 80 -6.73 1.63 3.36
CA ASN A 80 -6.43 0.28 2.91
C ASN A 80 -5.25 0.33 1.94
N GLY A 81 -4.04 0.11 2.45
CA GLY A 81 -2.81 0.17 1.67
C GLY A 81 -2.51 -1.09 0.83
N LEU A 82 -3.51 -1.91 0.50
CA LEU A 82 -3.34 -3.06 -0.40
C LEU A 82 -2.94 -2.56 -1.79
N PRO A 83 -1.80 -2.99 -2.37
CA PRO A 83 -1.38 -2.58 -3.70
C PRO A 83 -2.37 -3.01 -4.78
N ILE A 84 -2.70 -2.09 -5.69
CA ILE A 84 -3.65 -2.29 -6.78
C ILE A 84 -2.91 -2.33 -8.11
N ILE A 85 -3.21 -3.35 -8.93
CA ILE A 85 -2.82 -3.47 -10.33
C ILE A 85 -4.10 -3.37 -11.15
N PHE A 86 -4.26 -2.33 -11.94
CA PHE A 86 -5.37 -2.24 -12.88
C PHE A 86 -5.10 -3.09 -14.11
N VAL A 87 -6.15 -3.81 -14.58
CA VAL A 87 -6.12 -4.53 -15.84
C VAL A 87 -7.38 -4.16 -16.63
N SER A 88 -7.24 -3.39 -17.72
CA SER A 88 -8.38 -2.82 -18.43
C SER A 88 -8.30 -2.97 -19.95
N GLY A 89 -9.42 -3.32 -20.58
CA GLY A 89 -9.56 -3.36 -22.05
C GLY A 89 -9.79 -1.97 -22.67
N HIS A 90 -10.09 -0.95 -21.87
CA HIS A 90 -10.40 0.40 -22.30
C HIS A 90 -9.75 1.37 -21.30
N GLY A 91 -8.46 1.60 -21.44
CA GLY A 91 -7.76 2.63 -20.68
C GLY A 91 -7.37 3.76 -21.61
N ASP A 92 -7.92 4.94 -21.39
CA ASP A 92 -7.33 6.12 -21.94
C ASP A 92 -6.05 6.45 -21.13
N ILE A 93 -5.09 7.10 -21.75
CA ILE A 93 -3.79 7.42 -21.11
C ILE A 93 -3.99 8.27 -19.88
N ASP A 94 -4.91 9.21 -19.90
CA ASP A 94 -5.18 10.13 -18.80
C ASP A 94 -5.70 9.38 -17.57
N MET A 95 -6.57 8.39 -17.77
CA MET A 95 -7.07 7.53 -16.70
C MET A 95 -5.95 6.69 -16.06
N ALA A 96 -5.07 6.10 -16.88
CA ALA A 96 -3.94 5.32 -16.39
C ALA A 96 -2.97 6.20 -15.58
N VAL A 97 -2.65 7.39 -16.09
CA VAL A 97 -1.80 8.36 -15.40
C VAL A 97 -2.41 8.79 -14.07
N GLN A 98 -3.73 9.03 -14.04
CA GLN A 98 -4.41 9.42 -12.80
C GLN A 98 -4.42 8.27 -11.79
N ALA A 99 -4.75 7.04 -12.20
CA ALA A 99 -4.74 5.87 -11.33
C ALA A 99 -3.36 5.65 -10.68
N LEU A 100 -2.27 5.82 -11.45
CA LEU A 100 -0.91 5.71 -10.93
C LEU A 100 -0.56 6.86 -9.97
N LYS A 101 -0.98 8.10 -10.26
CA LYS A 101 -0.82 9.23 -9.34
C LYS A 101 -1.58 9.03 -8.02
N ASP A 102 -2.74 8.39 -8.10
CA ASP A 102 -3.58 8.04 -6.95
C ASP A 102 -3.08 6.76 -6.23
N GLY A 103 -1.85 6.30 -6.53
CA GLY A 103 -1.15 5.25 -5.79
C GLY A 103 -1.37 3.82 -6.31
N ALA A 104 -1.95 3.62 -7.50
CA ALA A 104 -1.94 2.30 -8.14
C ALA A 104 -0.50 1.86 -8.43
N MET A 105 -0.24 0.57 -8.25
CA MET A 105 1.09 -0.01 -8.47
C MET A 105 1.43 -0.14 -9.95
N ASP A 106 0.45 -0.51 -10.77
CA ASP A 106 0.60 -0.61 -12.23
C ASP A 106 -0.77 -0.49 -12.93
N PHE A 107 -0.73 -0.22 -14.24
CA PHE A 107 -1.90 -0.19 -15.10
C PHE A 107 -1.59 -0.96 -16.39
N LEU A 108 -2.25 -2.10 -16.59
CA LEU A 108 -1.98 -3.07 -17.64
C LEU A 108 -3.13 -3.09 -18.66
N PRO A 109 -2.91 -2.73 -19.94
CA PRO A 109 -3.93 -2.86 -20.95
C PRO A 109 -4.19 -4.33 -21.31
N LYS A 110 -5.48 -4.72 -21.48
CA LYS A 110 -5.87 -6.01 -22.05
C LYS A 110 -5.66 -5.97 -23.59
N PRO A 111 -5.10 -7.01 -24.23
CA PRO A 111 -4.63 -8.25 -23.62
C PRO A 111 -3.27 -8.08 -22.93
N VAL A 112 -3.13 -8.63 -21.74
CA VAL A 112 -1.87 -8.64 -20.99
C VAL A 112 -1.22 -10.02 -21.07
N SER A 113 0.10 -10.08 -21.28
CA SER A 113 0.84 -11.33 -21.23
C SER A 113 0.95 -11.88 -19.81
N ALA A 114 1.02 -13.20 -19.67
CA ALA A 114 1.22 -13.87 -18.38
C ALA A 114 2.42 -13.32 -17.64
N ASP A 115 3.59 -13.26 -18.28
CA ASP A 115 4.85 -12.79 -17.69
C ASP A 115 4.72 -11.37 -17.13
N ARG A 116 4.04 -10.47 -17.86
CA ARG A 116 3.86 -9.09 -17.42
C ARG A 116 2.95 -8.98 -16.21
N LEU A 117 1.86 -9.75 -16.18
CA LEU A 117 0.94 -9.78 -15.04
C LEU A 117 1.62 -10.36 -13.81
N LEU A 118 2.32 -11.49 -13.94
CA LEU A 118 3.03 -12.16 -12.86
C LEU A 118 4.14 -11.27 -12.28
N ALA A 119 4.92 -10.60 -13.13
CA ALA A 119 5.92 -9.64 -12.68
C ALA A 119 5.32 -8.45 -11.92
N ALA A 120 4.13 -7.98 -12.31
CA ALA A 120 3.42 -6.92 -11.59
C ALA A 120 2.91 -7.42 -10.22
N ILE A 121 2.37 -8.65 -10.15
CA ILE A 121 1.93 -9.29 -8.89
C ILE A 121 3.10 -9.41 -7.92
N GLU A 122 4.24 -9.94 -8.38
CA GLU A 122 5.43 -10.12 -7.54
C GLU A 122 5.89 -8.79 -6.93
N LYS A 123 5.98 -7.74 -7.74
CA LYS A 123 6.34 -6.38 -7.27
C LYS A 123 5.32 -5.83 -6.27
N ALA A 124 4.04 -6.01 -6.55
CA ALA A 124 2.98 -5.51 -5.69
C ALA A 124 2.97 -6.23 -4.33
N VAL A 125 3.11 -7.55 -4.32
CA VAL A 125 3.19 -8.33 -3.07
C VAL A 125 4.44 -7.96 -2.28
N ALA A 126 5.60 -7.80 -2.93
CA ALA A 126 6.83 -7.36 -2.27
C ALA A 126 6.65 -5.97 -1.62
N LYS A 127 5.94 -5.06 -2.28
CA LYS A 127 5.61 -3.73 -1.74
C LYS A 127 4.69 -3.81 -0.51
N ASP A 128 3.68 -4.70 -0.51
CA ASP A 128 2.82 -4.89 0.67
C ASP A 128 3.59 -5.48 1.86
N VAL A 129 4.54 -6.40 1.63
CA VAL A 129 5.45 -6.91 2.68
C VAL A 129 6.24 -5.76 3.30
N GLU A 130 6.89 -4.95 2.47
CA GLU A 130 7.68 -3.80 2.93
C GLU A 130 6.82 -2.84 3.75
N ARG A 131 5.64 -2.45 3.24
CA ARG A 131 4.69 -1.57 3.92
C ARG A 131 4.28 -2.12 5.29
N ARG A 132 3.91 -3.41 5.37
CA ARG A 132 3.50 -4.05 6.63
C ARG A 132 4.64 -4.11 7.65
N GLN A 133 5.85 -4.41 7.21
CA GLN A 133 7.03 -4.38 8.07
C GLN A 133 7.29 -2.98 8.64
N GLN A 134 7.20 -1.95 7.81
CA GLN A 134 7.38 -0.57 8.25
C GLN A 134 6.26 -0.15 9.22
N THR A 135 5.00 -0.52 8.95
CA THR A 135 3.88 -0.28 9.86
C THR A 135 4.12 -0.94 11.22
N GLN A 136 4.56 -2.20 11.24
CA GLN A 136 4.91 -2.89 12.48
C GLN A 136 6.02 -2.17 13.27
N LEU A 137 7.05 -1.69 12.59
CA LEU A 137 8.11 -0.89 13.25
C LEU A 137 7.56 0.40 13.87
N ILE A 138 6.71 1.13 13.13
CA ILE A 138 6.06 2.36 13.60
C ILE A 138 5.18 2.08 14.83
N ASP A 139 4.51 0.94 14.88
CA ASP A 139 3.64 0.57 16.00
C ASP A 139 4.40 0.23 17.28
N THR A 140 5.70 -0.07 17.19
CA THR A 140 6.56 -0.19 18.38
C THR A 140 6.84 1.15 19.06
N LEU A 141 6.61 2.28 18.37
CA LEU A 141 6.84 3.60 18.93
C LEU A 141 5.73 4.00 19.90
N THR A 142 6.11 4.52 21.06
CA THR A 142 5.16 5.17 21.96
C THR A 142 4.56 6.44 21.33
N ALA A 143 3.45 6.93 21.87
CA ALA A 143 2.83 8.17 21.39
C ALA A 143 3.83 9.34 21.34
N ARG A 144 4.70 9.46 22.36
CA ARG A 144 5.70 10.53 22.42
C ARG A 144 6.80 10.35 21.37
N GLU A 145 7.25 9.12 21.15
CA GLU A 145 8.21 8.79 20.11
C GLU A 145 7.64 9.03 18.70
N LYS A 146 6.36 8.70 18.45
CA LYS A 146 5.67 9.00 17.19
C LYS A 146 5.63 10.52 16.93
N MET A 147 5.36 11.34 17.95
CA MET A 147 5.40 12.81 17.83
C MET A 147 6.80 13.31 17.47
N VAL A 148 7.83 12.83 18.15
CA VAL A 148 9.22 13.20 17.87
C VAL A 148 9.63 12.73 16.47
N ALA A 149 9.30 11.49 16.08
CA ALA A 149 9.61 10.92 14.78
C ALA A 149 9.02 11.74 13.63
N LYS A 150 7.74 12.16 13.72
CA LYS A 150 7.09 13.03 12.71
C LYS A 150 7.85 14.37 12.54
N LYS A 151 8.34 14.96 13.62
CA LYS A 151 9.10 16.23 13.57
C LYS A 151 10.50 16.03 13.02
N VAL A 152 11.15 14.92 13.36
CA VAL A 152 12.45 14.52 12.81
C VAL A 152 12.34 14.28 11.30
N ALA A 153 11.28 13.63 10.83
CA ALA A 153 11.02 13.39 9.41
C ALA A 153 10.83 14.70 8.62
N ARG A 154 10.30 15.76 9.27
CA ARG A 154 10.20 17.12 8.70
C ARG A 154 11.52 17.89 8.72
N GLY A 155 12.61 17.31 9.24
CA GLY A 155 13.92 17.94 9.31
C GLY A 155 14.13 18.93 10.46
N LEU A 156 13.24 18.97 11.46
CA LEU A 156 13.38 19.88 12.59
C LEU A 156 14.59 19.54 13.46
N LEU A 157 15.29 20.60 13.93
CA LEU A 157 16.41 20.48 14.87
C LEU A 157 15.90 20.18 16.28
N ASN A 158 16.77 19.61 17.13
CA ASN A 158 16.41 19.27 18.52
C ASN A 158 15.80 20.44 19.28
N LYS A 159 16.36 21.64 19.14
CA LYS A 159 15.86 22.85 19.78
C LYS A 159 14.42 23.17 19.36
N GLN A 160 14.14 23.13 18.06
CA GLN A 160 12.79 23.38 17.53
C GLN A 160 11.77 22.33 18.02
N ILE A 161 12.18 21.06 18.05
CA ILE A 161 11.34 19.98 18.58
C ILE A 161 11.07 20.17 20.08
N ALA A 162 12.09 20.59 20.83
CA ALA A 162 12.00 20.85 22.27
C ALA A 162 11.01 21.97 22.57
N ASP A 163 11.12 23.08 21.84
CA ASP A 163 10.22 24.25 21.95
C ASP A 163 8.76 23.87 21.62
N GLU A 164 8.53 23.19 20.49
CA GLU A 164 7.17 22.79 20.07
C GLU A 164 6.53 21.75 20.98
N LEU A 165 7.32 20.85 21.58
CA LEU A 165 6.82 19.82 22.47
C LEU A 165 6.88 20.18 23.95
N GLN A 166 7.40 21.37 24.28
CA GLN A 166 7.60 21.88 25.64
C GLN A 166 8.39 20.90 26.54
N ILE A 167 9.53 20.41 26.03
CA ILE A 167 10.46 19.51 26.73
C ILE A 167 11.89 20.00 26.54
N SER A 168 12.84 19.44 27.29
CA SER A 168 14.26 19.77 27.13
C SER A 168 14.85 19.17 25.85
N GLU A 169 15.85 19.82 25.25
CA GLU A 169 16.61 19.26 24.12
C GLU A 169 17.22 17.90 24.45
N LYS A 170 17.67 17.71 25.70
CA LYS A 170 18.19 16.43 26.18
C LYS A 170 17.11 15.33 26.13
N THR A 171 15.87 15.67 26.46
CA THR A 171 14.72 14.74 26.35
C THR A 171 14.43 14.39 24.89
N VAL A 172 14.48 15.38 23.98
CA VAL A 172 14.35 15.15 22.53
C VAL A 172 15.42 14.19 22.04
N GLN A 173 16.69 14.40 22.46
CA GLN A 173 17.81 13.54 22.07
C GLN A 173 17.60 12.08 22.52
N VAL A 174 17.08 11.85 23.73
CA VAL A 174 16.73 10.52 24.23
C VAL A 174 15.65 9.88 23.36
N HIS A 175 14.55 10.61 23.05
CA HIS A 175 13.49 10.10 22.21
C HIS A 175 13.99 9.81 20.77
N ARG A 176 14.81 10.68 20.19
CA ARG A 176 15.41 10.43 18.86
C ARG A 176 16.25 9.15 18.85
N GLY A 177 17.07 8.94 19.88
CA GLY A 177 17.85 7.71 20.03
C GLY A 177 16.97 6.46 20.11
N ALA A 178 15.86 6.53 20.87
CA ALA A 178 14.89 5.45 20.98
C ALA A 178 14.17 5.19 19.63
N VAL A 179 13.73 6.25 18.94
CA VAL A 179 13.12 6.17 17.60
C VAL A 179 14.06 5.49 16.61
N CYS A 180 15.30 5.99 16.49
CA CYS A 180 16.27 5.41 15.56
C CYS A 180 16.53 3.93 15.82
N ARG A 181 16.65 3.53 17.09
CA ARG A 181 16.88 2.15 17.50
C ARG A 181 15.68 1.25 17.16
N LYS A 182 14.45 1.69 17.47
CA LYS A 182 13.23 0.92 17.23
C LYS A 182 12.93 0.77 15.72
N LEU A 183 13.20 1.82 14.96
CA LEU A 183 13.02 1.80 13.50
C LEU A 183 14.22 1.16 12.75
N GLY A 184 15.31 0.82 13.45
CA GLY A 184 16.51 0.23 12.82
C GLY A 184 17.27 1.19 11.90
N VAL A 185 17.14 2.53 12.07
CA VAL A 185 17.76 3.55 11.22
C VAL A 185 18.78 4.39 11.98
N LYS A 186 19.70 5.04 11.23
CA LYS A 186 20.78 5.85 11.83
C LYS A 186 20.64 7.35 11.56
N SER A 187 19.66 7.78 10.78
CA SER A 187 19.55 9.17 10.31
C SER A 187 18.11 9.66 10.26
N ALA A 188 17.92 10.98 10.24
CA ALA A 188 16.62 11.61 10.02
C ALA A 188 16.00 11.20 8.67
N VAL A 189 16.82 11.04 7.63
CA VAL A 189 16.38 10.57 6.31
C VAL A 189 15.81 9.15 6.42
N GLY A 190 16.46 8.25 7.17
CA GLY A 190 15.94 6.91 7.42
C GLY A 190 14.61 6.92 8.19
N VAL A 191 14.46 7.81 9.19
CA VAL A 191 13.18 8.01 9.87
C VAL A 191 12.12 8.51 8.90
N ALA A 192 12.42 9.49 8.05
CA ALA A 192 11.49 10.03 7.05
C ALA A 192 11.07 8.97 6.05
N SER A 193 12.00 8.15 5.56
CA SER A 193 11.71 7.05 4.63
C SER A 193 10.74 6.02 5.20
N ILE A 194 10.87 5.66 6.49
CA ILE A 194 9.92 4.72 7.12
C ILE A 194 8.57 5.40 7.39
N LEU A 195 8.56 6.68 7.74
CA LEU A 195 7.32 7.40 8.04
C LEU A 195 6.59 7.89 6.78
N SER A 196 7.17 7.83 5.59
CA SER A 196 6.50 8.23 4.34
C SER A 196 5.19 7.48 4.10
N ILE A 197 5.08 6.24 4.56
CA ILE A 197 3.84 5.46 4.54
C ILE A 197 2.68 6.17 5.25
N LEU A 198 2.96 6.80 6.39
CA LEU A 198 1.93 7.57 7.12
C LEU A 198 1.50 8.83 6.35
N HIS A 199 2.37 9.37 5.49
CA HIS A 199 2.05 10.53 4.65
C HIS A 199 1.27 10.14 3.40
N GLU A 200 1.50 8.98 2.82
CA GLU A 200 0.66 8.43 1.75
C GLU A 200 -0.77 8.19 2.27
N GLU A 201 -0.92 7.85 3.56
CA GLU A 201 -2.23 7.72 4.22
C GLU A 201 -2.88 9.06 4.62
N ASP A 202 -2.10 10.11 4.91
CA ASP A 202 -2.62 11.43 5.35
C ASP A 202 -2.87 12.40 4.18
N SER A 203 -2.07 12.40 3.10
CA SER A 203 -2.24 13.29 1.94
C SER A 203 -3.49 12.98 1.13
N SER A 204 -3.98 11.74 1.20
CA SER A 204 -5.25 11.34 0.58
C SER A 204 -6.49 12.00 1.21
N SER A 205 -6.36 12.66 2.34
CA SER A 205 -7.48 13.30 3.06
C SER A 205 -7.56 14.83 2.91
N GLU A 206 -6.53 15.49 2.36
CA GLU A 206 -6.51 16.96 2.22
C GLU A 206 -6.95 17.47 0.83
N ASP A 207 -6.83 16.66 -0.23
CA ASP A 207 -7.20 17.04 -1.61
C ASP A 207 -8.68 16.84 -1.98
N ILE A 208 -9.55 16.46 -1.01
CA ILE A 208 -10.98 16.19 -1.22
C ILE A 208 -11.88 17.22 -0.47
N ARG A 209 -11.37 18.44 -0.25
CA ARG A 209 -12.21 19.55 0.25
C ARG A 209 -12.41 20.64 -0.78
#